data_a98cfb6a38db02721bd0a022c2fe23d4
#
_entry.id   a98cfb6a38db02721bd0a022c2fe23d4
#
_cell.length_a   1.000
_cell.length_b   1.000
_cell.length_c   1.000
_cell.angle_alpha   90.00
_cell.angle_beta   90.00
_cell.angle_gamma   90.00
#
_symmetry.space_group_name_H-M   'P 1'
#
loop_
_entity.id
_entity.type
_entity.pdbx_description
1 polymer ?
#
loop_
_entity_poly.entity_id
_entity_poly.type
_entity_poly.pdbx_seq_one_letter_code
_entity_poly.pdbx_strand_id
1 'polypeptide(L)'
;MAHPRNYDDSNPALKRLRGICLALPEAFEKEAWGECTFRVTRGSMFAMTDFNHHDSGHVAVWVKAPPMVQEILVNSDAKRFFIPPYMGPKGWVGVRLDYKVKWDELAGIVKDGYLMSAPKRLGGRAVSAMDGAAAATGPARKRRALARPNKMASVRHHER
;
A
#
# COMPACT_ATOMS: atom_id res chain seq x y z
N MET A 1 12.12 -4.22 25.80
CA MET A 1 12.36 -2.80 25.85
C MET A 1 11.52 -2.05 24.86
N ALA A 2 10.86 -1.01 25.31
CA ALA A 2 10.00 -0.25 24.40
C ALA A 2 10.85 0.66 23.52
N HIS A 3 10.45 0.83 22.29
CA HIS A 3 11.08 1.79 21.41
C HIS A 3 10.47 3.17 21.68
N PRO A 4 11.23 4.23 21.65
CA PRO A 4 10.65 5.56 21.75
C PRO A 4 9.80 5.81 20.52
N ARG A 5 8.75 6.61 20.71
CA ARG A 5 7.86 6.94 19.60
C ARG A 5 8.58 7.87 18.63
N ASN A 6 8.60 7.54 17.37
CA ASN A 6 9.20 8.36 16.33
C ASN A 6 8.19 9.24 15.62
N TYR A 7 6.96 8.76 15.45
CA TYR A 7 5.97 9.47 14.64
C TYR A 7 5.31 10.61 15.40
N ASP A 8 4.82 11.57 14.63
CA ASP A 8 4.19 12.78 15.14
C ASP A 8 2.72 12.80 14.70
N ASP A 9 1.81 12.69 15.66
CA ASP A 9 0.38 12.65 15.36
C ASP A 9 -0.13 13.91 14.68
N SER A 10 0.55 15.04 14.82
CA SER A 10 0.12 16.27 14.18
C SER A 10 0.55 16.38 12.72
N ASN A 11 1.39 15.47 12.24
CA ASN A 11 1.90 15.53 10.89
C ASN A 11 0.75 15.32 9.88
N PRO A 12 0.52 16.28 8.97
CA PRO A 12 -0.60 16.18 8.02
C PRO A 12 -0.53 14.96 7.12
N ALA A 13 0.68 14.54 6.73
CA ALA A 13 0.83 13.37 5.88
C ALA A 13 0.42 12.10 6.63
N LEU A 14 0.75 12.02 7.93
CA LEU A 14 0.34 10.88 8.73
C LEU A 14 -1.18 10.84 8.88
N LYS A 15 -1.80 11.99 9.09
CA LYS A 15 -3.26 12.03 9.19
C LYS A 15 -3.91 11.53 7.90
N ARG A 16 -3.36 11.92 6.77
CA ARG A 16 -3.91 11.50 5.48
C ARG A 16 -3.68 10.02 5.23
N LEU A 17 -2.50 9.52 5.59
CA LEU A 17 -2.18 8.10 5.48
C LEU A 17 -3.14 7.27 6.34
N ARG A 18 -3.39 7.73 7.57
CA ARG A 18 -4.36 7.04 8.45
C ARG A 18 -5.73 6.95 7.80
N GLY A 19 -6.17 8.03 7.16
CA GLY A 19 -7.45 8.03 6.47
C GLY A 19 -7.52 6.97 5.38
N ILE A 20 -6.44 6.80 4.66
CA ILE A 20 -6.37 5.79 3.60
C ILE A 20 -6.36 4.37 4.19
N CYS A 21 -5.47 4.13 5.14
CA CYS A 21 -5.29 2.77 5.68
C CYS A 21 -6.49 2.31 6.50
N LEU A 22 -7.03 3.18 7.34
CA LEU A 22 -8.10 2.80 8.25
C LEU A 22 -9.47 2.78 7.59
N ALA A 23 -9.58 3.25 6.36
CA ALA A 23 -10.80 3.11 5.60
C ALA A 23 -10.99 1.69 5.06
N LEU A 24 -9.93 0.89 5.04
CA LEU A 24 -10.02 -0.47 4.53
C LEU A 24 -10.66 -1.40 5.57
N PRO A 25 -11.45 -2.38 5.11
CA PRO A 25 -12.23 -3.21 6.04
C PRO A 25 -11.39 -3.93 7.08
N GLU A 26 -11.76 -3.77 8.34
CA GLU A 26 -11.10 -4.40 9.50
C GLU A 26 -9.62 -4.03 9.66
N ALA A 27 -9.22 -2.93 9.05
CA ALA A 27 -7.88 -2.42 9.26
C ALA A 27 -7.80 -1.71 10.61
N PHE A 28 -6.67 -1.83 11.28
CA PHE A 28 -6.44 -1.14 12.53
C PHE A 28 -4.98 -0.72 12.64
N GLU A 29 -4.75 0.25 13.51
CA GLU A 29 -3.41 0.78 13.74
C GLU A 29 -2.86 0.23 15.04
N LYS A 30 -1.58 -0.10 15.05
CA LYS A 30 -0.90 -0.56 16.27
C LYS A 30 0.51 0.02 16.25
N GLU A 31 0.91 0.63 17.36
CA GLU A 31 2.28 1.11 17.47
C GLU A 31 3.23 -0.07 17.66
N ALA A 32 4.32 -0.08 16.91
CA ALA A 32 5.37 -1.07 17.04
C ALA A 32 6.67 -0.43 16.58
N TRP A 33 7.75 -0.74 17.28
CA TRP A 33 9.08 -0.21 16.95
C TRP A 33 9.15 1.32 16.89
N GLY A 34 8.26 1.99 17.62
CA GLY A 34 8.20 3.46 17.64
C GLY A 34 7.45 4.05 16.46
N GLU A 35 6.85 3.23 15.60
CA GLU A 35 6.15 3.67 14.40
C GLU A 35 4.69 3.23 14.40
N CYS A 36 3.88 3.83 13.52
CA CYS A 36 2.53 3.37 13.30
C CYS A 36 2.55 2.19 12.36
N THR A 37 1.94 1.08 12.75
CA THR A 37 1.78 -0.03 11.83
C THR A 37 0.30 -0.22 11.55
N PHE A 38 -0.03 -0.59 10.31
CA PHE A 38 -1.40 -0.81 9.88
C PHE A 38 -1.58 -2.29 9.53
N ARG A 39 -2.58 -2.88 10.15
CA ARG A 39 -2.78 -4.33 10.13
C ARG A 39 -4.22 -4.67 9.85
N VAL A 40 -4.48 -5.91 9.52
CA VAL A 40 -5.83 -6.41 9.26
C VAL A 40 -6.15 -7.48 10.28
N THR A 41 -7.37 -7.46 10.81
CA THR A 41 -7.83 -8.48 11.75
C THR A 41 -7.73 -9.87 11.10
N ARG A 42 -7.07 -10.79 11.80
CA ARG A 42 -6.81 -12.15 11.31
C ARG A 42 -5.95 -12.21 10.04
N GLY A 43 -5.30 -11.11 9.74
CA GLY A 43 -4.35 -11.04 8.65
C GLY A 43 -3.00 -10.60 9.17
N SER A 44 -2.29 -9.83 8.39
CA SER A 44 -0.96 -9.39 8.75
C SER A 44 -0.81 -7.87 8.59
N MET A 45 0.37 -7.38 8.90
CA MET A 45 0.71 -5.98 8.71
C MET A 45 0.86 -5.70 7.22
N PHE A 46 0.29 -4.60 6.74
CA PHE A 46 0.41 -4.22 5.33
C PHE A 46 1.12 -2.89 5.12
N ALA A 47 1.30 -2.10 6.16
CA ALA A 47 2.01 -0.82 6.05
C ALA A 47 2.62 -0.44 7.40
N MET A 48 3.70 0.33 7.35
CA MET A 48 4.38 0.81 8.54
C MET A 48 5.01 2.16 8.22
N THR A 49 4.87 3.13 9.11
CA THR A 49 5.49 4.44 8.90
C THR A 49 7.00 4.37 9.16
N ASP A 50 7.69 5.37 8.64
CA ASP A 50 9.13 5.55 8.81
C ASP A 50 9.35 7.03 9.07
N PHE A 51 9.29 7.42 10.35
CA PHE A 51 9.59 8.80 10.74
C PHE A 51 11.05 8.81 11.18
N ASN A 52 11.93 9.00 10.23
CA ASN A 52 13.37 8.97 10.47
C ASN A 52 13.77 7.67 11.19
N HIS A 53 13.13 6.56 10.83
CA HIS A 53 13.33 5.27 11.50
C HIS A 53 14.75 4.79 11.26
N HIS A 54 15.47 4.49 12.31
CA HIS A 54 16.91 4.15 12.25
C HIS A 54 17.71 5.18 11.46
N ASP A 55 17.39 6.47 11.68
CA ASP A 55 18.09 7.59 11.02
C ASP A 55 17.97 7.54 9.50
N SER A 56 16.82 7.14 9.00
CA SER A 56 16.58 7.06 7.55
C SER A 56 16.69 8.41 6.84
N GLY A 57 16.46 9.48 7.57
CA GLY A 57 16.55 10.82 6.99
C GLY A 57 15.28 11.28 6.27
N HIS A 58 14.19 10.54 6.38
CA HIS A 58 12.96 10.95 5.71
C HIS A 58 11.71 10.54 6.50
N VAL A 59 10.57 11.02 6.03
CA VAL A 59 9.26 10.60 6.52
C VAL A 59 8.64 9.81 5.36
N ALA A 60 8.27 8.57 5.63
CA ALA A 60 7.83 7.66 4.58
C ALA A 60 6.85 6.64 5.15
N VAL A 61 6.30 5.82 4.26
CA VAL A 61 5.55 4.63 4.64
C VAL A 61 6.13 3.45 3.86
N TRP A 62 6.31 2.33 4.55
CA TRP A 62 6.70 1.08 3.92
C TRP A 62 5.43 0.28 3.69
N VAL A 63 5.22 -0.23 2.49
CA VAL A 63 3.99 -0.93 2.14
C VAL A 63 4.31 -2.29 1.53
N LYS A 64 3.60 -3.31 1.97
CA LYS A 64 3.71 -4.63 1.38
C LYS A 64 3.27 -4.53 -0.07
N ALA A 65 3.98 -5.16 -0.97
CA ALA A 65 3.71 -5.05 -2.40
C ALA A 65 3.78 -6.40 -3.10
N PRO A 66 2.99 -6.59 -4.16
CA PRO A 66 3.07 -7.81 -4.97
C PRO A 66 4.45 -7.94 -5.61
N PRO A 67 4.81 -9.16 -6.06
CA PRO A 67 6.10 -9.36 -6.70
C PRO A 67 6.36 -8.38 -7.83
N MET A 68 7.59 -7.89 -7.93
CA MET A 68 8.06 -6.95 -8.93
C MET A 68 7.62 -5.50 -8.77
N VAL A 69 6.61 -5.21 -7.96
CA VAL A 69 6.13 -3.84 -7.80
C VAL A 69 7.20 -2.94 -7.18
N GLN A 70 7.93 -3.46 -6.18
CA GLN A 70 9.03 -2.71 -5.57
C GLN A 70 10.03 -2.25 -6.63
N GLU A 71 10.47 -3.16 -7.46
CA GLU A 71 11.45 -2.87 -8.49
C GLU A 71 10.93 -1.87 -9.51
N ILE A 72 9.70 -2.07 -9.96
CA ILE A 72 9.07 -1.19 -10.94
C ILE A 72 8.98 0.24 -10.40
N LEU A 73 8.51 0.39 -9.16
CA LEU A 73 8.33 1.72 -8.58
C LEU A 73 9.67 2.40 -8.33
N VAL A 74 10.64 1.70 -7.76
CA VAL A 74 11.94 2.28 -7.49
C VAL A 74 12.62 2.70 -8.78
N ASN A 75 12.52 1.88 -9.82
CA ASN A 75 13.10 2.23 -11.11
C ASN A 75 12.37 3.39 -11.78
N SER A 76 11.08 3.57 -11.49
CA SER A 76 10.33 4.67 -12.11
C SER A 76 10.69 6.02 -11.51
N ASP A 77 10.98 6.08 -10.23
CA ASP A 77 11.32 7.34 -9.57
C ASP A 77 12.03 7.06 -8.23
N ALA A 78 13.35 6.99 -8.28
CA ALA A 78 14.15 6.67 -7.11
C ALA A 78 14.16 7.78 -6.05
N LYS A 79 13.60 8.94 -6.35
CA LYS A 79 13.48 10.01 -5.34
C LYS A 79 12.22 9.85 -4.52
N ARG A 80 11.21 9.21 -5.07
CA ARG A 80 9.92 9.02 -4.38
C ARG A 80 9.79 7.65 -3.76
N PHE A 81 10.45 6.65 -4.30
CA PHE A 81 10.34 5.27 -3.86
C PHE A 81 11.70 4.71 -3.51
N PHE A 82 11.74 3.83 -2.52
CA PHE A 82 13.01 3.23 -2.11
C PHE A 82 12.78 1.81 -1.56
N ILE A 83 13.88 1.08 -1.39
CA ILE A 83 13.83 -0.27 -0.82
C ILE A 83 14.01 -0.13 0.69
N PRO A 84 12.98 -0.42 1.49
CA PRO A 84 13.10 -0.23 2.94
C PRO A 84 14.02 -1.28 3.57
N PRO A 85 14.72 -0.91 4.64
CA PRO A 85 15.55 -1.87 5.36
C PRO A 85 14.66 -2.95 5.98
N TYR A 86 15.21 -4.13 6.17
CA TYR A 86 14.54 -5.28 6.78
C TYR A 86 13.38 -5.85 5.96
N MET A 87 12.54 -4.99 5.42
CA MET A 87 11.36 -5.42 4.65
C MET A 87 11.62 -5.46 3.15
N GLY A 88 12.73 -4.87 2.71
CA GLY A 88 13.09 -4.90 1.30
C GLY A 88 13.18 -6.29 0.70
N PRO A 89 13.84 -7.25 1.38
CA PRO A 89 13.94 -8.61 0.85
C PRO A 89 12.60 -9.31 0.69
N LYS A 90 11.56 -8.82 1.38
CA LYS A 90 10.21 -9.37 1.26
C LYS A 90 9.41 -8.68 0.17
N GLY A 91 10.01 -7.75 -0.57
CA GLY A 91 9.35 -7.06 -1.66
C GLY A 91 8.57 -5.81 -1.26
N TRP A 92 8.66 -5.37 -0.01
CA TRP A 92 8.00 -4.14 0.41
C TRP A 92 8.65 -2.94 -0.26
N VAL A 93 7.89 -1.87 -0.44
CA VAL A 93 8.38 -0.65 -1.06
C VAL A 93 8.19 0.52 -0.11
N GLY A 94 9.19 1.40 -0.05
CA GLY A 94 9.11 2.63 0.71
C GLY A 94 8.59 3.75 -0.18
N VAL A 95 7.64 4.54 0.34
CA VAL A 95 7.07 5.67 -0.39
C VAL A 95 7.28 6.91 0.46
N ARG A 96 8.00 7.89 -0.08
CA ARG A 96 8.27 9.13 0.62
C ARG A 96 6.97 9.89 0.86
N LEU A 97 6.77 10.35 2.08
CA LEU A 97 5.64 11.20 2.42
C LEU A 97 6.05 12.67 2.53
N ASP A 98 7.35 12.93 2.47
CA ASP A 98 7.92 14.26 2.56
C ASP A 98 8.40 14.79 1.20
N TYR A 99 8.05 14.12 0.11
CA TYR A 99 8.50 14.53 -1.21
C TYR A 99 7.50 14.12 -2.29
N LYS A 100 6.83 15.09 -2.87
CA LYS A 100 5.95 14.91 -4.05
C LYS A 100 5.00 13.71 -3.99
N VAL A 101 4.26 13.61 -2.91
CA VAL A 101 3.33 12.49 -2.73
C VAL A 101 2.16 12.61 -3.70
N LYS A 102 1.87 11.53 -4.41
CA LYS A 102 0.67 11.42 -5.21
C LYS A 102 -0.28 10.52 -4.44
N TRP A 103 -1.23 11.13 -3.76
CA TRP A 103 -2.07 10.42 -2.80
C TRP A 103 -2.96 9.34 -3.43
N ASP A 104 -3.45 9.57 -4.65
CA ASP A 104 -4.24 8.55 -5.34
C ASP A 104 -3.39 7.33 -5.68
N GLU A 105 -2.15 7.57 -6.08
CA GLU A 105 -1.22 6.49 -6.37
C GLU A 105 -0.91 5.72 -5.09
N LEU A 106 -0.65 6.43 -4.01
CA LEU A 106 -0.35 5.80 -2.72
C LEU A 106 -1.53 4.98 -2.23
N ALA A 107 -2.75 5.48 -2.40
CA ALA A 107 -3.93 4.73 -2.01
C ALA A 107 -4.01 3.40 -2.75
N GLY A 108 -3.64 3.38 -4.03
CA GLY A 108 -3.60 2.13 -4.81
C GLY A 108 -2.52 1.17 -4.33
N ILE A 109 -1.35 1.71 -4.01
CA ILE A 109 -0.25 0.89 -3.48
C ILE A 109 -0.65 0.26 -2.15
N VAL A 110 -1.26 1.05 -1.27
CA VAL A 110 -1.72 0.59 0.04
C VAL A 110 -2.79 -0.49 -0.11
N LYS A 111 -3.72 -0.29 -1.04
CA LYS A 111 -4.78 -1.27 -1.27
C LYS A 111 -4.19 -2.61 -1.70
N ASP A 112 -3.21 -2.60 -2.59
CA ASP A 112 -2.58 -3.83 -3.04
C ASP A 112 -1.89 -4.56 -1.89
N GLY A 113 -1.22 -3.81 -1.02
CA GLY A 113 -0.59 -4.39 0.17
C GLY A 113 -1.62 -4.97 1.12
N TYR A 114 -2.74 -4.26 1.30
CA TYR A 114 -3.83 -4.72 2.14
C TYR A 114 -4.39 -6.05 1.60
N LEU A 115 -4.62 -6.14 0.28
CA LEU A 115 -5.17 -7.35 -0.31
C LEU A 115 -4.27 -8.56 -0.14
N MET A 116 -2.96 -8.35 -0.06
CA MET A 116 -2.02 -9.44 0.21
C MET A 116 -2.06 -9.87 1.66
N SER A 117 -2.54 -9.03 2.56
CA SER A 117 -2.52 -9.28 4.00
C SER A 117 -3.87 -9.68 4.56
N ALA A 118 -4.95 -9.32 3.90
CA ALA A 118 -6.30 -9.53 4.39
C ALA A 118 -6.80 -10.93 4.07
N PRO A 119 -7.67 -11.49 4.93
CA PRO A 119 -8.35 -12.73 4.58
C PRO A 119 -9.15 -12.52 3.31
N LYS A 120 -9.28 -13.59 2.51
CA LYS A 120 -9.97 -13.48 1.22
C LYS A 120 -11.37 -12.92 1.31
N ARG A 121 -12.10 -13.21 2.39
CA ARG A 121 -13.46 -12.72 2.55
C ARG A 121 -13.56 -11.20 2.53
N LEU A 122 -12.47 -10.50 2.80
CA LEU A 122 -12.45 -9.04 2.83
C LEU A 122 -12.10 -8.42 1.49
N GLY A 123 -11.61 -9.20 0.53
CA GLY A 123 -11.14 -8.66 -0.74
C GLY A 123 -12.21 -7.89 -1.51
N GLY A 124 -13.40 -8.44 -1.60
CA GLY A 124 -14.51 -7.78 -2.31
C GLY A 124 -14.92 -6.47 -1.64
N ARG A 125 -14.93 -6.46 -0.31
CA ARG A 125 -15.28 -5.26 0.44
C ARG A 125 -14.23 -4.16 0.24
N ALA A 126 -12.97 -4.53 0.17
CA ALA A 126 -11.90 -3.57 -0.04
C ALA A 126 -12.00 -2.94 -1.43
N VAL A 127 -12.27 -3.75 -2.44
CA VAL A 127 -12.43 -3.25 -3.80
C VAL A 127 -13.60 -2.27 -3.87
N SER A 128 -14.73 -2.61 -3.27
CA SER A 128 -15.87 -1.71 -3.25
C SER A 128 -15.58 -0.40 -2.55
N ALA A 129 -14.89 -0.45 -1.42
CA ALA A 129 -14.55 0.75 -0.67
C ALA A 129 -13.64 1.68 -1.48
N MET A 130 -12.65 1.10 -2.15
CA MET A 130 -11.71 1.92 -2.94
C MET A 130 -12.39 2.46 -4.19
N ASP A 131 -13.25 1.69 -4.83
CA ASP A 131 -13.96 2.16 -6.00
C ASP A 131 -14.91 3.30 -5.64
N GLY A 132 -15.55 3.21 -4.50
CA GLY A 132 -16.40 4.29 -4.03
C GLY A 132 -15.60 5.57 -3.81
N ALA A 133 -14.43 5.46 -3.20
CA ALA A 133 -13.59 6.62 -2.98
C ALA A 133 -13.08 7.19 -4.31
N ALA A 134 -12.71 6.31 -5.25
CA ALA A 134 -12.23 6.74 -6.54
C ALA A 134 -13.34 7.44 -7.32
N ALA A 135 -14.56 6.94 -7.25
CA ALA A 135 -15.67 7.57 -7.94
C ALA A 135 -15.92 8.97 -7.42
N ALA A 136 -15.66 9.20 -6.14
CA ALA A 136 -15.86 10.51 -5.56
C ALA A 136 -14.80 11.50 -6.03
N THR A 137 -13.64 11.01 -6.47
CA THR A 137 -12.55 11.90 -6.83
C THR A 137 -12.24 11.94 -8.31
N GLY A 138 -12.83 11.09 -9.12
CA GLY A 138 -12.55 11.12 -10.54
C GLY A 138 -12.77 9.82 -11.25
N PRO A 139 -12.28 9.74 -12.46
CA PRO A 139 -12.51 8.61 -13.31
C PRO A 139 -11.95 7.34 -12.80
N ALA A 140 -12.73 6.36 -12.75
CA ALA A 140 -12.27 5.11 -12.25
C ALA A 140 -12.52 3.98 -13.20
N ARG A 141 -13.18 4.24 -14.29
CA ARG A 141 -13.55 3.19 -15.11
C ARG A 141 -12.50 2.54 -15.83
N LYS A 142 -11.42 3.14 -16.09
CA LYS A 142 -10.46 2.49 -16.85
C LYS A 142 -10.02 1.22 -16.31
N ARG A 143 -10.04 1.02 -15.07
CA ARG A 143 -9.53 -0.15 -14.54
C ARG A 143 -10.22 -1.36 -14.97
N ARG A 144 -11.47 -1.31 -15.18
CA ARG A 144 -12.14 -2.42 -15.49
C ARG A 144 -11.83 -2.91 -16.80
N ALA A 145 -11.48 -2.06 -17.67
CA ALA A 145 -11.19 -2.47 -18.99
C ALA A 145 -10.09 -3.46 -19.06
N LEU A 146 -9.18 -3.40 -18.12
CA LEU A 146 -8.10 -4.28 -18.15
C LEU A 146 -8.44 -5.65 -17.77
N ALA A 147 -9.46 -5.80 -17.09
CA ALA A 147 -9.71 -7.05 -16.55
C ALA A 147 -10.02 -8.07 -17.55
N ARG A 148 -10.30 -7.79 -18.63
CA ARG A 148 -10.72 -8.73 -19.44
C ARG A 148 -9.94 -9.47 -20.14
N PRO A 149 -9.33 -9.64 -20.36
CA PRO A 149 -8.64 -10.36 -21.27
C PRO A 149 -8.74 -11.78 -21.34
N ASN A 150 -8.69 -12.01 -21.31
CA ASN A 150 -8.38 -12.93 -21.46
C ASN A 150 -8.69 -13.97 -21.87
N LYS A 151 -9.03 -14.10 -22.01
CA LYS A 151 -9.28 -15.04 -22.22
C LYS A 151 -9.18 -15.70 -23.14
N MET A 152 -9.12 -15.52 -23.59
CA MET A 152 -9.07 -16.09 -24.41
C MET A 152 -8.52 -16.90 -24.91
N ALA A 153 -8.21 -16.68 -24.94
CA ALA A 153 -7.46 -17.33 -25.45
C ALA A 153 -7.57 -18.63 -25.53
N SER A 154 -7.77 -18.93 -25.60
CA SER A 154 -7.75 -20.01 -25.57
C SER A 154 -8.00 -20.77 -26.48
N VAL A 155 -8.15 -20.79 -26.88
CA VAL A 155 -8.40 -21.46 -27.64
C VAL A 155 -7.90 -22.25 -28.43
N ARG A 156 -7.66 -22.39 -28.58
CA ARG A 156 -7.26 -23.07 -29.18
C ARG A 156 -7.20 -23.92 -29.85
N HIS A 157 -7.02 -24.06 -30.04
CA HIS A 157 -6.85 -24.72 -30.55
C HIS A 157 -6.77 -25.64 -31.01
N HIS A 158 -6.78 -25.89 -31.16
CA HIS A 158 -6.70 -26.74 -31.45
C HIS A 158 -6.81 -27.55 -32.26
N GLU A 159 -6.88 -27.70 -32.49
CA GLU A 159 -6.93 -28.44 -33.06
C GLU A 159 -6.73 -29.18 -33.91
N ARG A 160 -6.63 -29.65 -34.27
CA ARG A 160 -6.35 -30.34 -34.93
C ARG A 160 -6.18 -30.99 -35.35
#